data_0a536a3e3dde79b4d483adfe56e4f5a5
#
_entry.id   0a536a3e3dde79b4d483adfe56e4f5a5
#
_cell.length_a   1.000
_cell.length_b   1.000
_cell.length_c   1.000
_cell.angle_alpha   90.00
_cell.angle_beta   90.00
_cell.angle_gamma   90.00
#
_symmetry.space_group_name_H-M   'P 1'
#
loop_
_entity.id
_entity.type
_entity.pdbx_description
1 polymer ?
#
loop_
_entity_poly.entity_id
_entity_poly.type
_entity_poly.pdbx_seq_one_letter_code
_entity_poly.pdbx_strand_id
1 'polypeptide(L)'
;MQPKFNGHARTKIEGHASIAAVQAQTTAGIKLHQAGLFSEASTVYSNILKEDSANFQVVYLLGLIALQTQDFKSACELIGKAISFDPKNAGYHLNLGNALKGSGQFEAAIASYDRAIKIRPGDAAAYSNRGIALKELKQFELAISSFNLAISIKPDYAEAYSNRGNVLQQLQRFDAAIESYDKAISIKPDYHEAYSNRGNSLRESDRLELAIASCNKAIALKPDFAEAYSNLGNALFESKQLEAALASHNAAIMLNPASAQAYSNRGNVLVELKQLDAAIADYDKAISIEPESVEFHLNKSFAHLLSGELEKGWKAYEWRLADPAFIARQPDRPRWSGQRPLQGQTVLIHSEQGLGDVLQFCRYAKLVEDSGARVLLEVPRHLRGLLQELAGVSELLAEGNPRPAFDLQCPLLSLPMAFATTLENVPRPASYLSPRDDLLAKWTSHIGKEGFKIGISWQGSTGKSAAGRSFPVQLFHRISKIPGVRLISLQKNAGVEQLAGLPADFVIETLPEDFDSSADAFLDSAAVMKSLDLMITGDTALGHLAGALGVPTWLALKFVPHWPWMLDRNDSPWYPNHRLFRQKMSGAWDSVFDEMASALSALPGMNEGGPA
;
A
#
# COMPACT_ATOMS: atom_id res chain seq x y z
N MET A 1 -55.10 -22.38 -81.49
CA MET A 1 -53.75 -22.21 -81.01
C MET A 1 -53.70 -20.95 -80.14
N GLN A 2 -53.71 -21.04 -78.83
CA GLN A 2 -53.50 -19.90 -77.94
C GLN A 2 -52.10 -20.04 -77.29
N PRO A 3 -51.32 -18.98 -77.19
CA PRO A 3 -50.03 -19.04 -76.49
C PRO A 3 -50.23 -18.80 -75.04
N LYS A 4 -49.56 -19.64 -74.22
CA LYS A 4 -49.35 -19.47 -72.77
C LYS A 4 -48.35 -18.33 -72.54
N PHE A 5 -48.79 -17.26 -71.92
CA PHE A 5 -47.93 -16.30 -71.19
C PHE A 5 -48.64 -15.91 -69.90
N ASN A 6 -48.14 -16.33 -68.76
CA ASN A 6 -48.26 -15.68 -67.46
C ASN A 6 -47.71 -16.60 -66.34
N GLY A 7 -46.41 -16.68 -66.18
CA GLY A 7 -45.79 -17.34 -65.08
C GLY A 7 -44.69 -16.51 -64.36
N HIS A 8 -44.03 -15.64 -65.15
CA HIS A 8 -42.88 -14.93 -64.65
C HIS A 8 -43.15 -13.57 -63.94
N ALA A 9 -44.33 -12.96 -64.26
CA ALA A 9 -44.68 -11.65 -63.67
C ALA A 9 -45.27 -11.79 -62.23
N ARG A 10 -46.03 -12.86 -61.94
CA ARG A 10 -46.60 -13.08 -60.57
C ARG A 10 -45.55 -13.41 -59.55
N THR A 11 -44.57 -14.25 -59.88
CA THR A 11 -43.47 -14.60 -58.93
C THR A 11 -42.56 -13.40 -58.61
N LYS A 12 -42.36 -12.45 -59.51
CA LYS A 12 -41.62 -11.22 -59.19
C LYS A 12 -42.42 -10.25 -58.32
N ILE A 13 -43.72 -10.13 -58.49
CA ILE A 13 -44.59 -9.24 -57.72
C ILE A 13 -44.79 -9.79 -56.29
N GLU A 14 -44.97 -11.10 -56.13
CA GLU A 14 -45.06 -11.75 -54.81
C GLU A 14 -43.75 -11.66 -54.04
N GLY A 15 -42.58 -11.80 -54.69
CA GLY A 15 -41.28 -11.61 -54.11
C GLY A 15 -41.03 -10.17 -53.64
N HIS A 16 -41.45 -9.16 -54.40
CA HIS A 16 -41.32 -7.75 -53.95
C HIS A 16 -42.28 -7.37 -52.81
N ALA A 17 -43.48 -7.92 -52.76
CA ALA A 17 -44.42 -7.72 -51.67
C ALA A 17 -43.95 -8.38 -50.39
N SER A 18 -43.33 -9.56 -50.45
CA SER A 18 -42.72 -10.25 -49.32
C SER A 18 -41.51 -9.48 -48.74
N ILE A 19 -40.62 -8.97 -49.60
CA ILE A 19 -39.46 -8.16 -49.21
C ILE A 19 -39.89 -6.85 -48.52
N ALA A 20 -40.89 -6.15 -49.03
CA ALA A 20 -41.40 -4.91 -48.44
C ALA A 20 -42.05 -5.17 -47.06
N ALA A 21 -42.74 -6.30 -46.89
CA ALA A 21 -43.30 -6.70 -45.60
C ALA A 21 -42.23 -6.99 -44.54
N VAL A 22 -41.18 -7.74 -44.89
CA VAL A 22 -40.03 -8.02 -44.03
C VAL A 22 -39.30 -6.73 -43.64
N GLN A 23 -39.12 -5.80 -44.57
CA GLN A 23 -38.51 -4.49 -44.28
C GLN A 23 -39.36 -3.65 -43.33
N ALA A 24 -40.70 -3.66 -43.48
CA ALA A 24 -41.61 -2.97 -42.58
C ALA A 24 -41.58 -3.56 -41.16
N GLN A 25 -41.60 -4.89 -41.06
CA GLN A 25 -41.46 -5.60 -39.76
C GLN A 25 -40.11 -5.33 -39.11
N THR A 26 -39.01 -5.37 -39.86
CA THR A 26 -37.67 -5.05 -39.37
C THR A 26 -37.61 -3.62 -38.83
N THR A 27 -38.19 -2.66 -39.54
CA THR A 27 -38.28 -1.25 -39.11
C THR A 27 -39.10 -1.11 -37.82
N ALA A 28 -40.21 -1.84 -37.68
CA ALA A 28 -41.02 -1.86 -36.48
C ALA A 28 -40.21 -2.45 -35.30
N GLY A 29 -39.50 -3.56 -35.52
CA GLY A 29 -38.61 -4.15 -34.51
C GLY A 29 -37.49 -3.20 -34.06
N ILE A 30 -36.88 -2.45 -35.00
CA ILE A 30 -35.85 -1.44 -34.68
C ILE A 30 -36.42 -0.31 -33.79
N LYS A 31 -37.65 0.15 -34.06
CA LYS A 31 -38.31 1.16 -33.21
C LYS A 31 -38.56 0.64 -31.79
N LEU A 32 -39.01 -0.59 -31.64
CA LEU A 32 -39.20 -1.24 -30.34
C LEU A 32 -37.84 -1.37 -29.61
N HIS A 33 -36.82 -1.81 -30.34
CA HIS A 33 -35.45 -1.93 -29.80
C HIS A 33 -34.91 -0.57 -29.32
N GLN A 34 -35.06 0.50 -30.10
CA GLN A 34 -34.68 1.85 -29.73
C GLN A 34 -35.49 2.41 -28.54
N ALA A 35 -36.72 1.95 -28.35
CA ALA A 35 -37.56 2.28 -27.21
C ALA A 35 -37.22 1.46 -25.93
N GLY A 36 -36.25 0.56 -26.00
CA GLY A 36 -35.87 -0.32 -24.86
C GLY A 36 -36.81 -1.51 -24.66
N LEU A 37 -37.78 -1.72 -25.55
CA LEU A 37 -38.77 -2.82 -25.49
C LEU A 37 -38.14 -4.09 -26.11
N PHE A 38 -37.14 -4.64 -25.40
CA PHE A 38 -36.28 -5.70 -25.93
C PHE A 38 -37.03 -7.02 -26.18
N SER A 39 -38.00 -7.36 -25.32
CA SER A 39 -38.79 -8.58 -25.41
C SER A 39 -39.68 -8.55 -26.67
N GLU A 40 -40.37 -7.43 -26.89
CA GLU A 40 -41.22 -7.20 -28.05
C GLU A 40 -40.41 -7.15 -29.33
N ALA A 41 -39.27 -6.45 -29.32
CA ALA A 41 -38.36 -6.40 -30.47
C ALA A 41 -37.84 -7.80 -30.84
N SER A 42 -37.43 -8.60 -29.83
CA SER A 42 -36.97 -9.97 -30.01
C SER A 42 -38.06 -10.88 -30.60
N THR A 43 -39.32 -10.69 -30.19
CA THR A 43 -40.47 -11.42 -30.75
C THR A 43 -40.66 -11.10 -32.23
N VAL A 44 -40.61 -9.82 -32.61
CA VAL A 44 -40.70 -9.39 -34.02
C VAL A 44 -39.56 -9.99 -34.83
N TYR A 45 -38.33 -9.88 -34.37
CA TYR A 45 -37.16 -10.42 -35.06
C TYR A 45 -37.20 -11.94 -35.17
N SER A 46 -37.65 -12.66 -34.16
CA SER A 46 -37.79 -14.12 -34.18
C SER A 46 -38.86 -14.56 -35.19
N ASN A 47 -39.94 -13.81 -35.35
CA ASN A 47 -40.95 -14.10 -36.38
C ASN A 47 -40.42 -13.90 -37.79
N ILE A 48 -39.63 -12.85 -38.03
CA ILE A 48 -38.97 -12.67 -39.32
C ILE A 48 -38.05 -13.85 -39.64
N LEU A 49 -37.28 -14.34 -38.65
CA LEU A 49 -36.36 -15.48 -38.85
C LEU A 49 -37.07 -16.82 -39.07
N LYS A 50 -38.36 -16.97 -38.70
CA LYS A 50 -39.16 -18.13 -39.05
C LYS A 50 -39.49 -18.16 -40.55
N GLU A 51 -39.66 -16.98 -41.16
CA GLU A 51 -39.98 -16.82 -42.57
C GLU A 51 -38.70 -16.72 -43.44
N ASP A 52 -37.68 -16.05 -42.93
CA ASP A 52 -36.37 -15.85 -43.58
C ASP A 52 -35.22 -16.13 -42.57
N SER A 53 -34.90 -17.40 -42.41
CA SER A 53 -33.86 -17.87 -41.48
C SER A 53 -32.44 -17.39 -41.83
N ALA A 54 -32.24 -16.88 -43.03
CA ALA A 54 -30.96 -16.34 -43.54
C ALA A 54 -30.85 -14.82 -43.40
N ASN A 55 -31.81 -14.16 -42.75
CA ASN A 55 -31.80 -12.72 -42.60
C ASN A 55 -30.74 -12.29 -41.58
N PHE A 56 -29.49 -12.16 -42.05
CA PHE A 56 -28.34 -11.85 -41.20
C PHE A 56 -28.46 -10.49 -40.47
N GLN A 57 -29.17 -9.52 -41.07
CA GLN A 57 -29.44 -8.23 -40.43
C GLN A 57 -30.27 -8.41 -39.15
N VAL A 58 -31.30 -9.24 -39.19
CA VAL A 58 -32.15 -9.54 -38.04
C VAL A 58 -31.41 -10.40 -37.02
N VAL A 59 -30.59 -11.36 -37.47
CA VAL A 59 -29.69 -12.13 -36.59
C VAL A 59 -28.76 -11.20 -35.82
N TYR A 60 -28.17 -10.21 -36.48
CA TYR A 60 -27.32 -9.22 -35.85
C TYR A 60 -28.09 -8.35 -34.83
N LEU A 61 -29.31 -7.89 -35.18
CA LEU A 61 -30.15 -7.09 -34.26
C LEU A 61 -30.53 -7.87 -33.00
N LEU A 62 -30.81 -9.16 -33.11
CA LEU A 62 -30.96 -10.03 -31.93
C LEU A 62 -29.66 -10.13 -31.10
N GLY A 63 -28.53 -10.24 -31.77
CA GLY A 63 -27.21 -10.21 -31.12
C GLY A 63 -26.96 -8.91 -30.37
N LEU A 64 -27.42 -7.76 -30.89
CA LEU A 64 -27.34 -6.48 -30.19
C LEU A 64 -28.25 -6.42 -28.95
N ILE A 65 -29.47 -6.98 -29.03
CA ILE A 65 -30.34 -7.09 -27.85
C ILE A 65 -29.67 -7.96 -26.78
N ALA A 66 -29.13 -9.13 -27.18
CA ALA A 66 -28.41 -10.01 -26.29
C ALA A 66 -27.21 -9.29 -25.61
N LEU A 67 -26.46 -8.48 -26.36
CA LEU A 67 -25.38 -7.66 -25.83
C LEU A 67 -25.87 -6.63 -24.81
N GLN A 68 -26.97 -5.92 -25.11
CA GLN A 68 -27.54 -4.90 -24.23
C GLN A 68 -28.18 -5.49 -22.97
N THR A 69 -28.73 -6.70 -23.05
CA THR A 69 -29.27 -7.46 -21.90
C THR A 69 -28.21 -8.28 -21.18
N GLN A 70 -26.94 -8.11 -21.50
CA GLN A 70 -25.79 -8.80 -20.92
C GLN A 70 -25.79 -10.34 -21.10
N ASP A 71 -26.58 -10.87 -22.03
CA ASP A 71 -26.44 -12.25 -22.47
C ASP A 71 -25.27 -12.36 -23.49
N PHE A 72 -24.07 -12.26 -22.94
CA PHE A 72 -22.83 -12.22 -23.75
C PHE A 72 -22.63 -13.50 -24.57
N LYS A 73 -23.10 -14.65 -24.08
CA LYS A 73 -23.00 -15.92 -24.82
C LYS A 73 -23.83 -15.87 -26.09
N SER A 74 -25.12 -15.57 -26.00
CA SER A 74 -26.00 -15.42 -27.15
C SER A 74 -25.55 -14.30 -28.07
N ALA A 75 -25.04 -13.19 -27.51
CA ALA A 75 -24.47 -12.10 -28.29
C ALA A 75 -23.29 -12.56 -29.18
N CYS A 76 -22.35 -13.31 -28.62
CA CYS A 76 -21.19 -13.85 -29.36
C CYS A 76 -21.64 -14.81 -30.49
N GLU A 77 -22.61 -15.69 -30.19
CA GLU A 77 -23.14 -16.65 -31.19
C GLU A 77 -23.87 -15.96 -32.36
N LEU A 78 -24.76 -15.02 -32.05
CA LEU A 78 -25.57 -14.33 -33.04
C LEU A 78 -24.74 -13.35 -33.89
N ILE A 79 -23.89 -12.55 -33.25
CA ILE A 79 -23.02 -11.62 -33.98
C ILE A 79 -21.98 -12.40 -34.79
N GLY A 80 -21.45 -13.52 -34.27
CA GLY A 80 -20.56 -14.43 -35.00
C GLY A 80 -21.23 -14.98 -36.27
N LYS A 81 -22.52 -15.37 -36.20
CA LYS A 81 -23.30 -15.75 -37.37
C LYS A 81 -23.44 -14.60 -38.38
N ALA A 82 -23.74 -13.39 -37.93
CA ALA A 82 -23.82 -12.22 -38.79
C ALA A 82 -22.51 -11.95 -39.54
N ILE A 83 -21.36 -12.10 -38.87
CA ILE A 83 -20.02 -11.96 -39.46
C ILE A 83 -19.78 -13.01 -40.55
N SER A 84 -20.30 -14.22 -40.44
CA SER A 84 -20.14 -15.24 -41.47
C SER A 84 -20.82 -14.85 -42.81
N PHE A 85 -21.85 -14.00 -42.76
CA PHE A 85 -22.53 -13.46 -43.93
C PHE A 85 -21.85 -12.17 -44.49
N ASP A 86 -21.41 -11.28 -43.60
CA ASP A 86 -20.69 -10.07 -43.99
C ASP A 86 -19.43 -9.87 -43.12
N PRO A 87 -18.33 -10.54 -43.46
CA PRO A 87 -17.07 -10.47 -42.71
C PRO A 87 -16.35 -9.12 -42.85
N LYS A 88 -16.81 -8.23 -43.73
CA LYS A 88 -16.22 -6.90 -43.96
C LYS A 88 -16.95 -5.78 -43.20
N ASN A 89 -17.91 -6.11 -42.34
CA ASN A 89 -18.62 -5.13 -41.53
C ASN A 89 -17.85 -4.86 -40.23
N ALA A 90 -17.21 -3.70 -40.15
CA ALA A 90 -16.45 -3.30 -38.97
C ALA A 90 -17.30 -3.25 -37.68
N GLY A 91 -18.59 -2.84 -37.81
CA GLY A 91 -19.51 -2.76 -36.66
C GLY A 91 -19.80 -4.13 -36.04
N TYR A 92 -19.86 -5.19 -36.86
CA TYR A 92 -20.08 -6.55 -36.36
C TYR A 92 -18.87 -7.02 -35.54
N HIS A 93 -17.65 -6.80 -36.00
CA HIS A 93 -16.42 -7.12 -35.28
C HIS A 93 -16.27 -6.28 -34.00
N LEU A 94 -16.62 -4.98 -34.03
CA LEU A 94 -16.63 -4.13 -32.86
C LEU A 94 -17.58 -4.69 -31.77
N ASN A 95 -18.82 -5.03 -32.17
CA ASN A 95 -19.81 -5.52 -31.20
C ASN A 95 -19.54 -6.96 -30.73
N LEU A 96 -18.91 -7.81 -31.57
CA LEU A 96 -18.38 -9.09 -31.12
C LEU A 96 -17.28 -8.88 -30.05
N GLY A 97 -16.37 -7.93 -30.30
CA GLY A 97 -15.36 -7.56 -29.30
C GLY A 97 -15.97 -7.08 -27.98
N ASN A 98 -17.07 -6.29 -28.04
CA ASN A 98 -17.80 -5.85 -26.85
C ASN A 98 -18.44 -7.01 -26.10
N ALA A 99 -19.03 -7.98 -26.80
CA ALA A 99 -19.62 -9.18 -26.20
C ALA A 99 -18.54 -10.08 -25.55
N LEU A 100 -17.43 -10.30 -26.24
CA LEU A 100 -16.29 -11.06 -25.73
C LEU A 100 -15.66 -10.38 -24.50
N LYS A 101 -15.49 -9.05 -24.53
CA LYS A 101 -15.02 -8.27 -23.38
C LYS A 101 -15.98 -8.42 -22.19
N GLY A 102 -17.29 -8.31 -22.42
CA GLY A 102 -18.30 -8.48 -21.38
C GLY A 102 -18.31 -9.88 -20.76
N SER A 103 -17.93 -10.91 -21.52
CA SER A 103 -17.77 -12.28 -21.02
C SER A 103 -16.37 -12.59 -20.44
N GLY A 104 -15.48 -11.58 -20.32
CA GLY A 104 -14.12 -11.76 -19.80
C GLY A 104 -13.11 -12.39 -20.76
N GLN A 105 -13.47 -12.59 -22.02
CA GLN A 105 -12.61 -13.17 -23.06
C GLN A 105 -11.76 -12.09 -23.75
N PHE A 106 -10.83 -11.49 -23.00
CA PHE A 106 -10.14 -10.27 -23.43
C PHE A 106 -9.24 -10.45 -24.66
N GLU A 107 -8.52 -11.57 -24.79
CA GLU A 107 -7.67 -11.85 -25.96
C GLU A 107 -8.52 -11.96 -27.25
N ALA A 108 -9.65 -12.67 -27.17
CA ALA A 108 -10.57 -12.79 -28.30
C ALA A 108 -11.25 -11.44 -28.64
N ALA A 109 -11.55 -10.64 -27.62
CA ALA A 109 -12.07 -9.29 -27.80
C ALA A 109 -11.07 -8.40 -28.56
N ILE A 110 -9.79 -8.40 -28.17
CA ILE A 110 -8.71 -7.67 -28.85
C ILE A 110 -8.61 -8.10 -30.32
N ALA A 111 -8.62 -9.41 -30.59
CA ALA A 111 -8.59 -9.91 -31.97
C ALA A 111 -9.79 -9.42 -32.78
N SER A 112 -10.97 -9.30 -32.18
CA SER A 112 -12.17 -8.77 -32.83
C SER A 112 -12.07 -7.27 -33.09
N TYR A 113 -11.55 -6.49 -32.12
CA TYR A 113 -11.29 -5.06 -32.31
C TYR A 113 -10.21 -4.81 -33.37
N ASP A 114 -9.16 -5.62 -33.43
CA ASP A 114 -8.13 -5.52 -34.49
C ASP A 114 -8.71 -5.73 -35.88
N ARG A 115 -9.69 -6.65 -36.05
CA ARG A 115 -10.42 -6.83 -37.33
C ARG A 115 -11.29 -5.62 -37.64
N ALA A 116 -12.01 -5.07 -36.64
CA ALA A 116 -12.80 -3.86 -36.81
C ALA A 116 -11.93 -2.68 -37.27
N ILE A 117 -10.79 -2.49 -36.62
CA ILE A 117 -9.79 -1.46 -36.92
C ILE A 117 -9.21 -1.64 -38.33
N LYS A 118 -8.87 -2.89 -38.69
CA LYS A 118 -8.36 -3.19 -40.05
C LYS A 118 -9.37 -2.81 -41.15
N ILE A 119 -10.66 -3.00 -40.91
CA ILE A 119 -11.73 -2.66 -41.83
C ILE A 119 -12.00 -1.15 -41.81
N ARG A 120 -12.03 -0.54 -40.64
CA ARG A 120 -12.29 0.90 -40.43
C ARG A 120 -11.23 1.52 -39.50
N PRO A 121 -10.08 1.96 -40.07
CA PRO A 121 -8.99 2.53 -39.25
C PRO A 121 -9.33 3.83 -38.52
N GLY A 122 -10.39 4.53 -38.92
CA GLY A 122 -10.87 5.76 -38.27
C GLY A 122 -11.89 5.53 -37.13
N ASP A 123 -12.02 4.33 -36.59
CA ASP A 123 -12.99 4.03 -35.55
C ASP A 123 -12.37 4.20 -34.14
N ALA A 124 -12.50 5.40 -33.58
CA ALA A 124 -11.96 5.72 -32.23
C ALA A 124 -12.51 4.81 -31.13
N ALA A 125 -13.78 4.36 -31.26
CA ALA A 125 -14.38 3.47 -30.26
C ALA A 125 -13.73 2.08 -30.27
N ALA A 126 -13.35 1.55 -31.43
CA ALA A 126 -12.64 0.28 -31.52
C ALA A 126 -11.28 0.34 -30.84
N TYR A 127 -10.52 1.41 -31.03
CA TYR A 127 -9.24 1.61 -30.31
C TYR A 127 -9.44 1.79 -28.81
N SER A 128 -10.43 2.57 -28.37
CA SER A 128 -10.70 2.77 -26.95
C SER A 128 -11.10 1.45 -26.26
N ASN A 129 -11.99 0.67 -26.87
CA ASN A 129 -12.41 -0.62 -26.32
C ASN A 129 -11.28 -1.66 -26.31
N ARG A 130 -10.41 -1.64 -27.34
CA ARG A 130 -9.18 -2.43 -27.36
C ARG A 130 -8.25 -2.05 -26.21
N GLY A 131 -8.09 -0.75 -25.94
CA GLY A 131 -7.31 -0.24 -24.81
C GLY A 131 -7.84 -0.73 -23.46
N ILE A 132 -9.17 -0.76 -23.29
CA ILE A 132 -9.80 -1.31 -22.08
C ILE A 132 -9.48 -2.81 -21.93
N ALA A 133 -9.62 -3.61 -23.00
CA ALA A 133 -9.32 -5.03 -22.95
C ALA A 133 -7.84 -5.32 -22.65
N LEU A 134 -6.92 -4.53 -23.23
CA LEU A 134 -5.49 -4.61 -22.96
C LEU A 134 -5.15 -4.26 -21.49
N LYS A 135 -5.85 -3.27 -20.89
CA LYS A 135 -5.72 -2.91 -19.47
C LYS A 135 -6.09 -4.10 -18.58
N GLU A 136 -7.18 -4.80 -18.88
CA GLU A 136 -7.60 -5.97 -18.10
C GLU A 136 -6.56 -7.11 -18.14
N LEU A 137 -5.85 -7.26 -19.26
CA LEU A 137 -4.71 -8.18 -19.41
C LEU A 137 -3.39 -7.61 -18.84
N LYS A 138 -3.42 -6.46 -18.16
CA LYS A 138 -2.24 -5.76 -17.62
C LYS A 138 -1.19 -5.39 -18.68
N GLN A 139 -1.58 -5.32 -19.96
CA GLN A 139 -0.73 -4.89 -21.06
C GLN A 139 -0.78 -3.35 -21.21
N PHE A 140 -0.29 -2.66 -20.19
CA PHE A 140 -0.52 -1.24 -19.95
C PHE A 140 0.02 -0.33 -21.06
N GLU A 141 1.22 -0.56 -21.59
CA GLU A 141 1.81 0.29 -22.64
C GLU A 141 1.02 0.16 -23.97
N LEU A 142 0.54 -1.04 -24.28
CA LEU A 142 -0.31 -1.26 -25.46
C LEU A 142 -1.70 -0.62 -25.27
N ALA A 143 -2.22 -0.61 -24.05
CA ALA A 143 -3.46 0.09 -23.72
C ALA A 143 -3.31 1.60 -23.91
N ILE A 144 -2.23 2.22 -23.39
CA ILE A 144 -1.94 3.64 -23.60
C ILE A 144 -1.82 3.97 -25.10
N SER A 145 -1.10 3.14 -25.85
CA SER A 145 -0.99 3.30 -27.31
C SER A 145 -2.36 3.29 -28.01
N SER A 146 -3.24 2.38 -27.60
CA SER A 146 -4.60 2.28 -28.14
C SER A 146 -5.44 3.52 -27.79
N PHE A 147 -5.38 4.01 -26.55
CA PHE A 147 -6.06 5.25 -26.17
C PHE A 147 -5.50 6.48 -26.91
N ASN A 148 -4.19 6.57 -27.11
CA ASN A 148 -3.59 7.64 -27.89
C ASN A 148 -4.10 7.67 -29.33
N LEU A 149 -4.26 6.51 -29.97
CA LEU A 149 -4.85 6.40 -31.30
C LEU A 149 -6.33 6.81 -31.29
N ALA A 150 -7.11 6.36 -30.31
CA ALA A 150 -8.50 6.80 -30.14
C ALA A 150 -8.62 8.31 -30.03
N ILE A 151 -7.76 8.93 -29.20
CA ILE A 151 -7.69 10.39 -28.98
C ILE A 151 -7.24 11.12 -30.26
N SER A 152 -6.28 10.59 -31.01
CA SER A 152 -5.83 11.21 -32.25
C SER A 152 -6.91 11.24 -33.32
N ILE A 153 -7.79 10.22 -33.36
CA ILE A 153 -8.94 10.14 -34.27
C ILE A 153 -10.08 11.04 -33.77
N LYS A 154 -10.35 11.03 -32.48
CA LYS A 154 -11.42 11.81 -31.85
C LYS A 154 -10.84 12.62 -30.67
N PRO A 155 -10.36 13.86 -30.90
CA PRO A 155 -9.72 14.69 -29.86
C PRO A 155 -10.64 15.13 -28.70
N ASP A 156 -11.96 15.03 -28.89
CA ASP A 156 -12.99 15.31 -27.88
C ASP A 156 -13.53 14.03 -27.18
N TYR A 157 -12.74 12.97 -27.14
CA TYR A 157 -13.14 11.69 -26.54
C TYR A 157 -12.79 11.64 -25.05
N ALA A 158 -13.60 12.25 -24.18
CA ALA A 158 -13.37 12.35 -22.74
C ALA A 158 -13.11 11.00 -22.06
N GLU A 159 -13.87 9.95 -22.43
CA GLU A 159 -13.73 8.62 -21.86
C GLU A 159 -12.37 7.98 -22.20
N ALA A 160 -11.84 8.23 -23.40
CA ALA A 160 -10.53 7.72 -23.79
C ALA A 160 -9.40 8.39 -22.98
N TYR A 161 -9.50 9.68 -22.73
CA TYR A 161 -8.58 10.39 -21.84
C TYR A 161 -8.67 9.85 -20.41
N SER A 162 -9.87 9.69 -19.85
CA SER A 162 -10.06 9.16 -18.51
C SER A 162 -9.49 7.74 -18.37
N ASN A 163 -9.76 6.86 -19.32
CA ASN A 163 -9.23 5.50 -19.34
C ASN A 163 -7.71 5.46 -19.48
N ARG A 164 -7.11 6.36 -20.27
CA ARG A 164 -5.66 6.52 -20.33
C ARG A 164 -5.11 6.96 -18.99
N GLY A 165 -5.77 7.91 -18.32
CA GLY A 165 -5.43 8.35 -16.96
C GLY A 165 -5.42 7.19 -15.97
N ASN A 166 -6.44 6.34 -16.01
CA ASN A 166 -6.52 5.16 -15.14
C ASN A 166 -5.33 4.20 -15.33
N VAL A 167 -4.90 3.97 -16.57
CA VAL A 167 -3.73 3.12 -16.86
C VAL A 167 -2.43 3.78 -16.41
N LEU A 168 -2.27 5.07 -16.63
CA LEU A 168 -1.10 5.83 -16.18
C LEU A 168 -0.99 5.85 -14.65
N GLN A 169 -2.11 5.95 -13.94
CA GLN A 169 -2.16 5.85 -12.48
C GLN A 169 -1.71 4.47 -11.99
N GLN A 170 -2.15 3.38 -12.64
CA GLN A 170 -1.68 2.02 -12.31
C GLN A 170 -0.17 1.84 -12.52
N LEU A 171 0.40 2.56 -13.48
CA LEU A 171 1.85 2.63 -13.72
C LEU A 171 2.57 3.63 -12.80
N GLN A 172 1.88 4.24 -11.84
CA GLN A 172 2.40 5.28 -10.95
C GLN A 172 2.94 6.52 -11.67
N ARG A 173 2.48 6.77 -12.92
CA ARG A 173 2.79 7.96 -13.71
C ARG A 173 1.78 9.05 -13.41
N PHE A 174 1.76 9.53 -12.17
CA PHE A 174 0.67 10.36 -11.64
C PHE A 174 0.52 11.69 -12.38
N ASP A 175 1.60 12.38 -12.73
CA ASP A 175 1.51 13.65 -13.48
C ASP A 175 0.84 13.47 -14.84
N ALA A 176 1.22 12.46 -15.59
CA ALA A 176 0.60 12.16 -16.89
C ALA A 176 -0.87 11.69 -16.75
N ALA A 177 -1.19 11.00 -15.64
CA ALA A 177 -2.57 10.66 -15.30
C ALA A 177 -3.41 11.91 -15.05
N ILE A 178 -2.91 12.84 -14.24
CA ILE A 178 -3.56 14.13 -13.95
C ILE A 178 -3.82 14.91 -15.23
N GLU A 179 -2.83 15.05 -16.11
CA GLU A 179 -3.00 15.71 -17.41
C GLU A 179 -4.10 15.05 -18.26
N SER A 180 -4.20 13.72 -18.23
CA SER A 180 -5.23 12.98 -18.94
C SER A 180 -6.63 13.26 -18.37
N TYR A 181 -6.76 13.26 -17.03
CA TYR A 181 -8.03 13.62 -16.38
C TYR A 181 -8.39 15.09 -16.61
N ASP A 182 -7.43 16.02 -16.58
CA ASP A 182 -7.68 17.43 -16.88
C ASP A 182 -8.25 17.61 -18.29
N LYS A 183 -7.74 16.86 -19.27
CA LYS A 183 -8.31 16.85 -20.63
C LYS A 183 -9.73 16.26 -20.65
N ALA A 184 -9.95 15.12 -19.98
CA ALA A 184 -11.28 14.53 -19.87
C ALA A 184 -12.29 15.51 -19.26
N ILE A 185 -11.93 16.18 -18.18
CA ILE A 185 -12.74 17.18 -17.47
C ILE A 185 -12.98 18.42 -18.35
N SER A 186 -11.97 18.88 -19.09
CA SER A 186 -12.13 20.05 -19.98
C SER A 186 -13.13 19.78 -21.11
N ILE A 187 -13.24 18.52 -21.57
CA ILE A 187 -14.18 18.08 -22.60
C ILE A 187 -15.57 17.84 -21.99
N LYS A 188 -15.61 17.20 -20.80
CA LYS A 188 -16.83 16.85 -20.09
C LYS A 188 -16.77 17.37 -18.66
N PRO A 189 -17.23 18.63 -18.40
CA PRO A 189 -17.11 19.28 -17.09
C PRO A 189 -17.93 18.65 -15.95
N ASP A 190 -18.86 17.74 -16.26
CA ASP A 190 -19.67 16.97 -15.32
C ASP A 190 -19.17 15.53 -15.10
N TYR A 191 -17.92 15.22 -15.52
CA TYR A 191 -17.35 13.88 -15.46
C TYR A 191 -16.85 13.56 -14.03
N HIS A 192 -17.75 13.20 -13.12
CA HIS A 192 -17.47 12.96 -11.71
C HIS A 192 -16.41 11.89 -11.46
N GLU A 193 -16.37 10.79 -12.25
CA GLU A 193 -15.34 9.76 -12.11
C GLU A 193 -13.94 10.32 -12.42
N ALA A 194 -13.81 11.17 -13.45
CA ALA A 194 -12.52 11.77 -13.78
C ALA A 194 -12.03 12.71 -12.68
N TYR A 195 -12.93 13.46 -12.01
CA TYR A 195 -12.57 14.25 -10.84
C TYR A 195 -12.12 13.38 -9.67
N SER A 196 -12.81 12.28 -9.36
CA SER A 196 -12.45 11.37 -8.27
C SER A 196 -11.08 10.73 -8.51
N ASN A 197 -10.83 10.19 -9.72
CA ASN A 197 -9.57 9.56 -10.08
C ASN A 197 -8.40 10.56 -10.15
N ARG A 198 -8.67 11.78 -10.62
CA ARG A 198 -7.71 12.89 -10.54
C ARG A 198 -7.37 13.22 -9.10
N GLY A 199 -8.35 13.26 -8.20
CA GLY A 199 -8.16 13.47 -6.76
C GLY A 199 -7.22 12.41 -6.17
N ASN A 200 -7.42 11.14 -6.50
CA ASN A 200 -6.52 10.07 -6.05
C ASN A 200 -5.10 10.23 -6.62
N SER A 201 -4.94 10.55 -7.90
CA SER A 201 -3.61 10.77 -8.50
C SER A 201 -2.89 12.00 -7.91
N LEU A 202 -3.63 13.06 -7.59
CA LEU A 202 -3.11 14.24 -6.90
C LEU A 202 -2.62 13.91 -5.49
N ARG A 203 -3.37 13.08 -4.75
CA ARG A 203 -2.97 12.59 -3.43
C ARG A 203 -1.68 11.77 -3.49
N GLU A 204 -1.58 10.83 -4.43
CA GLU A 204 -0.37 10.01 -4.61
C GLU A 204 0.86 10.85 -5.00
N SER A 205 0.67 12.03 -5.59
CA SER A 205 1.73 13.00 -5.91
C SER A 205 1.92 14.08 -4.83
N ASP A 206 1.36 13.87 -3.63
CA ASP A 206 1.47 14.76 -2.45
C ASP A 206 0.89 16.18 -2.66
N ARG A 207 -0.10 16.32 -3.57
CA ARG A 207 -0.82 17.59 -3.84
C ARG A 207 -2.18 17.58 -3.14
N LEU A 208 -2.16 17.52 -1.80
CA LEU A 208 -3.31 17.18 -0.97
C LEU A 208 -4.47 18.18 -1.10
N GLU A 209 -4.21 19.49 -1.14
CA GLU A 209 -5.25 20.52 -1.27
C GLU A 209 -6.01 20.39 -2.60
N LEU A 210 -5.27 20.14 -3.69
CA LEU A 210 -5.87 19.93 -5.00
C LEU A 210 -6.64 18.60 -5.08
N ALA A 211 -6.16 17.57 -4.38
CA ALA A 211 -6.85 16.29 -4.25
C ALA A 211 -8.20 16.46 -3.56
N ILE A 212 -8.23 17.14 -2.41
CA ILE A 212 -9.45 17.46 -1.65
C ILE A 212 -10.43 18.26 -2.52
N ALA A 213 -9.96 19.30 -3.21
CA ALA A 213 -10.80 20.10 -4.09
C ALA A 213 -11.41 19.28 -5.23
N SER A 214 -10.61 18.37 -5.82
CA SER A 214 -11.06 17.50 -6.91
C SER A 214 -12.12 16.50 -6.44
N CYS A 215 -11.91 15.83 -5.31
CA CYS A 215 -12.88 14.91 -4.73
C CYS A 215 -14.19 15.62 -4.34
N ASN A 216 -14.11 16.81 -3.74
CA ASN A 216 -15.29 17.63 -3.42
C ASN A 216 -16.09 17.98 -4.68
N LYS A 217 -15.42 18.27 -5.81
CA LYS A 217 -16.09 18.50 -7.08
C LYS A 217 -16.80 17.26 -7.60
N ALA A 218 -16.17 16.08 -7.47
CA ALA A 218 -16.81 14.80 -7.82
C ALA A 218 -18.09 14.57 -7.00
N ILE A 219 -18.03 14.80 -5.69
CA ILE A 219 -19.17 14.68 -4.77
C ILE A 219 -20.28 15.69 -5.11
N ALA A 220 -19.92 16.95 -5.42
CA ALA A 220 -20.90 17.96 -5.82
C ALA A 220 -21.64 17.60 -7.11
N LEU A 221 -20.97 16.91 -8.05
CA LEU A 221 -21.57 16.43 -9.29
C LEU A 221 -22.41 15.15 -9.07
N LYS A 222 -21.99 14.29 -8.17
CA LYS A 222 -22.68 13.03 -7.83
C LYS A 222 -22.61 12.75 -6.33
N PRO A 223 -23.61 13.21 -5.55
CA PRO A 223 -23.59 13.07 -4.09
C PRO A 223 -23.68 11.65 -3.55
N ASP A 224 -24.04 10.67 -4.36
CA ASP A 224 -24.12 9.25 -4.02
C ASP A 224 -22.89 8.44 -4.50
N PHE A 225 -21.78 9.12 -4.80
CA PHE A 225 -20.57 8.46 -5.31
C PHE A 225 -19.61 8.07 -4.16
N ALA A 226 -19.78 6.86 -3.63
CA ALA A 226 -19.02 6.33 -2.49
C ALA A 226 -17.49 6.40 -2.67
N GLU A 227 -16.98 6.15 -3.88
CA GLU A 227 -15.55 6.18 -4.18
C GLU A 227 -14.96 7.59 -3.99
N ALA A 228 -15.69 8.65 -4.37
CA ALA A 228 -15.23 10.02 -4.18
C ALA A 228 -15.12 10.39 -2.70
N TYR A 229 -16.04 9.92 -1.85
CA TYR A 229 -15.92 10.09 -0.39
C TYR A 229 -14.75 9.32 0.19
N SER A 230 -14.48 8.10 -0.30
CA SER A 230 -13.32 7.31 0.14
C SER A 230 -12.01 8.01 -0.24
N ASN A 231 -11.90 8.51 -1.48
CA ASN A 231 -10.73 9.26 -1.95
C ASN A 231 -10.54 10.59 -1.20
N LEU A 232 -11.65 11.29 -0.90
CA LEU A 232 -11.63 12.49 -0.05
C LEU A 232 -11.13 12.15 1.35
N GLY A 233 -11.64 11.09 1.97
CA GLY A 233 -11.23 10.63 3.28
C GLY A 233 -9.73 10.32 3.35
N ASN A 234 -9.19 9.66 2.33
CA ASN A 234 -7.75 9.38 2.22
C ASN A 234 -6.91 10.67 2.11
N ALA A 235 -7.33 11.62 1.26
CA ALA A 235 -6.63 12.91 1.12
C ALA A 235 -6.66 13.74 2.41
N LEU A 236 -7.80 13.76 3.11
CA LEU A 236 -7.96 14.42 4.40
C LEU A 236 -7.13 13.76 5.49
N PHE A 237 -7.04 12.42 5.50
CA PHE A 237 -6.21 11.66 6.42
C PHE A 237 -4.72 12.02 6.26
N GLU A 238 -4.21 12.02 5.05
CA GLU A 238 -2.82 12.40 4.76
C GLU A 238 -2.54 13.87 5.10
N SER A 239 -3.51 14.77 4.90
CA SER A 239 -3.43 16.17 5.32
C SER A 239 -3.66 16.40 6.83
N LYS A 240 -3.80 15.33 7.64
CA LYS A 240 -4.02 15.35 9.09
C LYS A 240 -5.34 15.99 9.54
N GLN A 241 -6.33 16.06 8.66
CA GLN A 241 -7.70 16.51 8.99
C GLN A 241 -8.54 15.29 9.39
N LEU A 242 -8.25 14.72 10.57
CA LEU A 242 -8.73 13.37 10.95
C LEU A 242 -10.25 13.29 11.13
N GLU A 243 -10.89 14.31 11.74
CA GLU A 243 -12.33 14.33 11.93
C GLU A 243 -13.08 14.43 10.60
N ALA A 244 -12.58 15.23 9.66
CA ALA A 244 -13.15 15.33 8.32
C ALA A 244 -12.94 14.04 7.51
N ALA A 245 -11.77 13.38 7.67
CA ALA A 245 -11.50 12.09 7.08
C ALA A 245 -12.47 11.01 7.60
N LEU A 246 -12.70 10.98 8.93
CA LEU A 246 -13.66 10.08 9.56
C LEU A 246 -15.08 10.28 9.01
N ALA A 247 -15.53 11.54 8.89
CA ALA A 247 -16.84 11.87 8.32
C ALA A 247 -16.96 11.41 6.87
N SER A 248 -15.90 11.58 6.07
CA SER A 248 -15.88 11.17 4.66
C SER A 248 -15.94 9.65 4.52
N HIS A 249 -15.18 8.89 5.31
CA HIS A 249 -15.26 7.42 5.28
C HIS A 249 -16.61 6.90 5.81
N ASN A 250 -17.23 7.57 6.79
CA ASN A 250 -18.59 7.26 7.22
C ASN A 250 -19.59 7.39 6.06
N ALA A 251 -19.51 8.48 5.28
CA ALA A 251 -20.34 8.67 4.11
C ALA A 251 -20.09 7.59 3.04
N ALA A 252 -18.84 7.24 2.78
CA ALA A 252 -18.48 6.17 1.85
C ALA A 252 -19.11 4.81 2.26
N ILE A 253 -19.03 4.47 3.55
CA ILE A 253 -19.61 3.23 4.09
C ILE A 253 -21.14 3.24 4.04
N MET A 254 -21.77 4.39 4.34
CA MET A 254 -23.23 4.50 4.21
C MET A 254 -23.72 4.28 2.79
N LEU A 255 -22.98 4.77 1.80
CA LEU A 255 -23.29 4.61 0.38
C LEU A 255 -22.95 3.21 -0.16
N ASN A 256 -21.88 2.61 0.35
CA ASN A 256 -21.47 1.25 -0.03
C ASN A 256 -21.05 0.42 1.20
N PRO A 257 -21.98 -0.19 1.91
CA PRO A 257 -21.70 -1.02 3.10
C PRO A 257 -20.90 -2.31 2.82
N ALA A 258 -20.71 -2.67 1.56
CA ALA A 258 -19.91 -3.83 1.14
C ALA A 258 -18.45 -3.49 0.81
N SER A 259 -18.02 -2.25 0.99
CA SER A 259 -16.64 -1.83 0.72
C SER A 259 -15.72 -2.17 1.90
N ALA A 260 -14.97 -3.27 1.80
CA ALA A 260 -13.96 -3.65 2.79
C ALA A 260 -12.90 -2.56 2.98
N GLN A 261 -12.45 -1.96 1.88
CA GLN A 261 -11.45 -0.89 1.90
C GLN A 261 -11.92 0.35 2.66
N ALA A 262 -13.21 0.73 2.56
CA ALA A 262 -13.73 1.89 3.29
C ALA A 262 -13.70 1.68 4.82
N TYR A 263 -14.01 0.48 5.29
CA TYR A 263 -13.85 0.11 6.70
C TYR A 263 -12.38 0.13 7.12
N SER A 264 -11.48 -0.47 6.35
CA SER A 264 -10.04 -0.46 6.65
C SER A 264 -9.49 0.97 6.73
N ASN A 265 -9.83 1.83 5.77
CA ASN A 265 -9.41 3.23 5.76
C ASN A 265 -9.97 4.00 6.97
N ARG A 266 -11.23 3.78 7.35
CA ARG A 266 -11.81 4.36 8.57
C ARG A 266 -11.09 3.86 9.82
N GLY A 267 -10.77 2.57 9.89
CA GLY A 267 -9.95 1.98 10.95
C GLY A 267 -8.61 2.67 11.09
N ASN A 268 -7.92 2.98 9.99
CA ASN A 268 -6.66 3.73 10.02
C ASN A 268 -6.83 5.15 10.62
N VAL A 269 -7.92 5.85 10.28
CA VAL A 269 -8.24 7.15 10.89
C VAL A 269 -8.50 6.98 12.40
N LEU A 270 -9.25 5.96 12.80
CA LEU A 270 -9.56 5.68 14.20
C LEU A 270 -8.30 5.35 15.02
N VAL A 271 -7.31 4.66 14.44
CA VAL A 271 -6.00 4.44 15.07
C VAL A 271 -5.31 5.77 15.35
N GLU A 272 -5.25 6.68 14.37
CA GLU A 272 -4.65 8.02 14.57
C GLU A 272 -5.42 8.87 15.59
N LEU A 273 -6.72 8.64 15.77
CA LEU A 273 -7.55 9.21 16.83
C LEU A 273 -7.44 8.46 18.17
N LYS A 274 -6.59 7.43 18.28
CA LYS A 274 -6.40 6.55 19.46
C LYS A 274 -7.68 5.79 19.86
N GLN A 275 -8.61 5.58 18.95
CA GLN A 275 -9.85 4.82 19.17
C GLN A 275 -9.67 3.37 18.71
N LEU A 276 -8.77 2.64 19.39
CA LEU A 276 -8.28 1.33 18.93
C LEU A 276 -9.38 0.27 18.87
N ASP A 277 -10.31 0.23 19.83
CA ASP A 277 -11.40 -0.74 19.84
C ASP A 277 -12.33 -0.57 18.63
N ALA A 278 -12.64 0.68 18.29
CA ALA A 278 -13.44 1.00 17.10
C ALA A 278 -12.67 0.67 15.80
N ALA A 279 -11.36 0.92 15.76
CA ALA A 279 -10.52 0.55 14.64
C ALA A 279 -10.48 -0.97 14.43
N ILE A 280 -10.32 -1.75 15.50
CA ILE A 280 -10.33 -3.22 15.46
C ILE A 280 -11.68 -3.74 14.95
N ALA A 281 -12.80 -3.16 15.40
CA ALA A 281 -14.13 -3.52 14.91
C ALA A 281 -14.29 -3.25 13.41
N ASP A 282 -13.73 -2.15 12.91
CA ASP A 282 -13.72 -1.81 11.48
C ASP A 282 -12.87 -2.78 10.67
N TYR A 283 -11.68 -3.15 11.16
CA TYR A 283 -10.85 -4.16 10.51
C TYR A 283 -11.53 -5.54 10.52
N ASP A 284 -12.23 -5.91 11.60
CA ASP A 284 -13.04 -7.14 11.64
C ASP A 284 -14.13 -7.14 10.58
N LYS A 285 -14.78 -5.99 10.37
CA LYS A 285 -15.76 -5.83 9.31
C LYS A 285 -15.14 -5.94 7.93
N ALA A 286 -13.99 -5.29 7.68
CA ALA A 286 -13.25 -5.42 6.43
C ALA A 286 -12.86 -6.88 6.15
N ILE A 287 -12.30 -7.58 7.13
CA ILE A 287 -11.94 -9.01 7.04
C ILE A 287 -13.18 -9.89 6.79
N SER A 288 -14.33 -9.58 7.39
CA SER A 288 -15.55 -10.33 7.14
C SER A 288 -16.03 -10.26 5.68
N ILE A 289 -15.68 -9.18 4.96
CA ILE A 289 -16.01 -8.96 3.55
C ILE A 289 -14.94 -9.59 2.65
N GLU A 290 -13.67 -9.38 2.98
CA GLU A 290 -12.50 -9.90 2.24
C GLU A 290 -11.55 -10.67 3.19
N PRO A 291 -11.84 -11.96 3.48
CA PRO A 291 -11.12 -12.73 4.51
C PRO A 291 -9.63 -12.96 4.22
N GLU A 292 -9.24 -12.99 2.95
CA GLU A 292 -7.86 -13.29 2.52
C GLU A 292 -6.97 -12.04 2.38
N SER A 293 -7.48 -10.85 2.74
CA SER A 293 -6.71 -9.61 2.63
C SER A 293 -5.62 -9.53 3.69
N VAL A 294 -4.38 -9.70 3.27
CA VAL A 294 -3.18 -9.55 4.14
C VAL A 294 -3.14 -8.18 4.80
N GLU A 295 -3.47 -7.12 4.05
CA GLU A 295 -3.49 -5.74 4.54
C GLU A 295 -4.41 -5.57 5.75
N PHE A 296 -5.64 -6.07 5.69
CA PHE A 296 -6.62 -5.87 6.77
C PHE A 296 -6.23 -6.62 8.03
N HIS A 297 -5.69 -7.83 7.89
CA HIS A 297 -5.15 -8.59 9.02
C HIS A 297 -3.95 -7.90 9.66
N LEU A 298 -3.04 -7.33 8.87
CA LEU A 298 -1.89 -6.58 9.37
C LEU A 298 -2.30 -5.30 10.08
N ASN A 299 -3.23 -4.52 9.51
CA ASN A 299 -3.76 -3.31 10.15
C ASN A 299 -4.39 -3.65 11.51
N LYS A 300 -5.19 -4.71 11.59
CA LYS A 300 -5.74 -5.22 12.84
C LYS A 300 -4.65 -5.66 13.81
N SER A 301 -3.61 -6.36 13.32
CA SER A 301 -2.45 -6.76 14.12
C SER A 301 -1.78 -5.56 14.80
N PHE A 302 -1.48 -4.52 14.03
CA PHE A 302 -0.84 -3.32 14.56
C PHE A 302 -1.70 -2.61 15.60
N ALA A 303 -3.01 -2.57 15.43
CA ALA A 303 -3.93 -2.03 16.43
C ALA A 303 -3.89 -2.84 17.75
N HIS A 304 -3.91 -4.18 17.68
CA HIS A 304 -3.77 -5.04 18.87
C HIS A 304 -2.39 -4.90 19.54
N LEU A 305 -1.31 -4.86 18.76
CA LEU A 305 0.05 -4.67 19.31
C LEU A 305 0.19 -3.31 19.99
N LEU A 306 -0.39 -2.27 19.37
CA LEU A 306 -0.35 -0.90 19.91
C LEU A 306 -1.19 -0.76 21.20
N SER A 307 -2.30 -1.50 21.32
CA SER A 307 -3.10 -1.56 22.56
C SER A 307 -2.49 -2.40 23.66
N GLY A 308 -1.44 -3.20 23.36
CA GLY A 308 -0.83 -4.13 24.31
C GLY A 308 -1.44 -5.53 24.33
N GLU A 309 -2.41 -5.82 23.47
CA GLU A 309 -2.98 -7.16 23.30
C GLU A 309 -2.04 -8.04 22.45
N LEU A 310 -0.83 -8.28 22.96
CA LEU A 310 0.28 -8.86 22.20
C LEU A 310 -0.06 -10.23 21.59
N GLU A 311 -0.76 -11.09 22.33
CA GLU A 311 -1.13 -12.42 21.85
C GLU A 311 -2.01 -12.38 20.60
N LYS A 312 -3.04 -11.52 20.62
CA LYS A 312 -3.93 -11.33 19.46
C LYS A 312 -3.16 -10.68 18.29
N GLY A 313 -2.32 -9.71 18.63
CA GLY A 313 -1.49 -9.00 17.66
C GLY A 313 -0.55 -9.94 16.94
N TRP A 314 0.23 -10.76 17.65
CA TRP A 314 1.17 -11.71 17.05
C TRP A 314 0.47 -12.73 16.15
N LYS A 315 -0.68 -13.25 16.59
CA LYS A 315 -1.46 -14.19 15.77
C LYS A 315 -1.91 -13.57 14.45
N ALA A 316 -2.40 -12.34 14.47
CA ALA A 316 -2.80 -11.63 13.26
C ALA A 316 -1.57 -11.21 12.42
N TYR A 317 -0.41 -10.94 13.03
CA TYR A 317 0.81 -10.56 12.34
C TYR A 317 1.39 -11.64 11.44
N GLU A 318 1.06 -12.90 11.68
CA GLU A 318 1.48 -14.03 10.85
C GLU A 318 0.90 -13.96 9.42
N TRP A 319 -0.15 -13.18 9.19
CA TRP A 319 -0.69 -12.97 7.84
C TRP A 319 0.31 -12.34 6.87
N ARG A 320 1.35 -11.63 7.36
CA ARG A 320 2.44 -11.14 6.52
C ARG A 320 3.13 -12.26 5.72
N LEU A 321 3.10 -13.49 6.24
CA LEU A 321 3.70 -14.66 5.62
C LEU A 321 2.93 -15.15 4.39
N ALA A 322 1.70 -14.68 4.18
CA ALA A 322 0.92 -14.96 2.99
C ALA A 322 1.24 -14.01 1.82
N ASP A 323 2.09 -13.00 2.03
CA ASP A 323 2.57 -12.12 0.96
C ASP A 323 3.43 -12.94 -0.04
N PRO A 324 3.12 -12.89 -1.36
CA PRO A 324 3.88 -13.62 -2.38
C PRO A 324 5.37 -13.30 -2.37
N ALA A 325 5.76 -12.05 -2.08
CA ALA A 325 7.16 -11.64 -2.00
C ALA A 325 7.87 -12.27 -0.79
N PHE A 326 7.13 -12.52 0.28
CA PHE A 326 7.64 -13.22 1.46
C PHE A 326 7.77 -14.73 1.19
N ILE A 327 6.73 -15.34 0.60
CA ILE A 327 6.72 -16.76 0.26
C ILE A 327 7.94 -17.14 -0.61
N ALA A 328 8.26 -16.29 -1.60
CA ALA A 328 9.39 -16.53 -2.51
C ALA A 328 10.77 -16.53 -1.82
N ARG A 329 10.89 -16.01 -0.59
CA ARG A 329 12.15 -15.94 0.17
C ARG A 329 12.24 -16.99 1.28
N GLN A 330 11.15 -17.69 1.58
CA GLN A 330 11.14 -18.67 2.65
C GLN A 330 12.05 -19.86 2.34
N PRO A 331 12.81 -20.34 3.33
CA PRO A 331 13.56 -21.59 3.19
C PRO A 331 12.61 -22.78 3.01
N ASP A 332 13.03 -23.76 2.19
CA ASP A 332 12.27 -24.98 1.94
C ASP A 332 12.45 -25.98 3.11
N ARG A 333 11.96 -25.62 4.29
CA ARG A 333 11.96 -26.45 5.49
C ARG A 333 10.73 -26.12 6.36
N PRO A 334 10.26 -27.08 7.18
CA PRO A 334 9.11 -26.86 8.05
C PRO A 334 9.32 -25.64 8.97
N ARG A 335 8.29 -24.80 9.06
CA ARG A 335 8.31 -23.67 9.97
C ARG A 335 8.02 -24.12 11.40
N TRP A 336 8.82 -23.63 12.34
CA TRP A 336 8.54 -23.76 13.76
C TRP A 336 7.62 -22.62 14.23
N SER A 337 6.54 -23.01 14.92
CA SER A 337 5.52 -22.09 15.42
C SER A 337 5.24 -22.24 16.94
N GLY A 338 6.22 -22.79 17.67
CA GLY A 338 6.11 -23.00 19.12
C GLY A 338 5.51 -24.33 19.56
N GLN A 339 4.92 -25.11 18.67
CA GLN A 339 4.19 -26.35 19.03
C GLN A 339 5.09 -27.60 19.12
N ARG A 340 6.24 -27.60 18.48
CA ARG A 340 7.16 -28.75 18.43
C ARG A 340 8.33 -28.55 19.39
N PRO A 341 8.75 -29.59 20.13
CA PRO A 341 9.97 -29.54 20.92
C PRO A 341 11.19 -29.21 20.05
N LEU A 342 12.09 -28.40 20.57
CA LEU A 342 13.32 -27.99 19.87
C LEU A 342 14.56 -28.79 20.28
N GLN A 343 14.45 -29.68 21.28
CA GLN A 343 15.58 -30.45 21.79
C GLN A 343 16.30 -31.21 20.66
N GLY A 344 17.58 -30.89 20.47
CA GLY A 344 18.44 -31.51 19.47
C GLY A 344 18.18 -31.10 18.01
N GLN A 345 17.26 -30.16 17.76
CA GLN A 345 16.98 -29.62 16.44
C GLN A 345 17.93 -28.48 16.08
N THR A 346 18.25 -28.33 14.81
CA THR A 346 18.92 -27.14 14.27
C THR A 346 17.86 -26.21 13.68
N VAL A 347 17.73 -25.00 14.21
CA VAL A 347 16.73 -24.01 13.80
C VAL A 347 17.41 -22.84 13.08
N LEU A 348 17.00 -22.57 11.84
CA LEU A 348 17.36 -21.37 11.13
C LEU A 348 16.37 -20.24 11.49
N ILE A 349 16.85 -19.23 12.20
CA ILE A 349 16.14 -17.97 12.39
C ILE A 349 16.62 -17.02 11.30
N HIS A 350 15.70 -16.42 10.53
CA HIS A 350 16.07 -15.52 9.43
C HIS A 350 15.39 -14.17 9.55
N SER A 351 16.13 -13.12 9.23
CA SER A 351 15.61 -11.73 9.20
C SER A 351 14.66 -11.54 8.02
N GLU A 352 13.74 -10.59 8.16
CA GLU A 352 12.68 -10.35 7.19
C GLU A 352 12.30 -8.87 7.01
N GLN A 353 12.69 -8.00 7.92
CA GLN A 353 12.31 -6.59 7.95
C GLN A 353 13.49 -5.66 8.27
N GLY A 354 13.23 -4.47 8.83
CA GLY A 354 14.20 -3.43 9.07
C GLY A 354 15.26 -3.78 10.12
N LEU A 355 16.34 -2.99 10.15
CA LEU A 355 17.44 -3.18 11.11
C LEU A 355 16.98 -3.08 12.56
N GLY A 356 16.03 -2.18 12.86
CA GLY A 356 15.45 -2.02 14.19
C GLY A 356 14.77 -3.29 14.66
N ASP A 357 14.07 -3.99 13.76
CA ASP A 357 13.39 -5.26 14.08
C ASP A 357 14.40 -6.36 14.36
N VAL A 358 15.48 -6.44 13.58
CA VAL A 358 16.57 -7.40 13.87
C VAL A 358 17.17 -7.13 15.24
N LEU A 359 17.50 -5.88 15.54
CA LEU A 359 18.05 -5.49 16.85
C LEU A 359 17.09 -5.79 18.00
N GLN A 360 15.79 -5.59 17.81
CA GLN A 360 14.78 -5.86 18.84
C GLN A 360 14.58 -7.35 19.07
N PHE A 361 14.44 -8.14 18.00
CA PHE A 361 13.99 -9.53 18.12
C PHE A 361 15.11 -10.57 18.16
N CYS A 362 16.36 -10.23 17.85
CA CYS A 362 17.50 -11.16 17.95
C CYS A 362 17.68 -11.70 19.39
N ARG A 363 17.16 -10.99 20.41
CA ARG A 363 17.13 -11.45 21.83
C ARG A 363 16.43 -12.79 22.02
N TYR A 364 15.51 -13.16 21.12
CA TYR A 364 14.81 -14.44 21.18
C TYR A 364 15.71 -15.63 20.85
N ALA A 365 16.87 -15.41 20.19
CA ALA A 365 17.81 -16.50 19.87
C ALA A 365 18.20 -17.29 21.13
N LYS A 366 18.40 -16.60 22.25
CA LYS A 366 18.71 -17.23 23.55
C LYS A 366 17.58 -18.13 24.05
N LEU A 367 16.31 -17.73 23.89
CA LEU A 367 15.17 -18.55 24.27
C LEU A 367 15.04 -19.82 23.40
N VAL A 368 15.39 -19.71 22.12
CA VAL A 368 15.41 -20.86 21.19
C VAL A 368 16.52 -21.84 21.60
N GLU A 369 17.73 -21.34 21.94
CA GLU A 369 18.82 -22.15 22.48
C GLU A 369 18.43 -22.79 23.81
N ASP A 370 17.85 -22.04 24.75
CA ASP A 370 17.42 -22.55 26.07
C ASP A 370 16.34 -23.66 25.93
N SER A 371 15.62 -23.68 24.80
CA SER A 371 14.68 -24.75 24.46
C SER A 371 15.38 -26.00 23.88
N GLY A 372 16.72 -26.03 23.85
CA GLY A 372 17.54 -27.17 23.44
C GLY A 372 17.88 -27.23 21.94
N ALA A 373 17.69 -26.14 21.20
CA ALA A 373 18.04 -26.07 19.78
C ALA A 373 19.48 -25.61 19.56
N ARG A 374 20.07 -26.03 18.45
CA ARG A 374 21.20 -25.35 17.83
C ARG A 374 20.65 -24.21 16.95
N VAL A 375 21.07 -22.97 17.18
CA VAL A 375 20.54 -21.79 16.52
C VAL A 375 21.49 -21.34 15.39
N LEU A 376 20.97 -21.28 14.17
CA LEU A 376 21.57 -20.56 13.06
C LEU A 376 20.80 -19.24 12.91
N LEU A 377 21.47 -18.10 12.96
CA LEU A 377 20.82 -16.80 12.78
C LEU A 377 21.30 -16.14 11.50
N GLU A 378 20.38 -15.93 10.55
CA GLU A 378 20.65 -15.24 9.29
C GLU A 378 20.20 -13.77 9.39
N VAL A 379 21.13 -12.84 9.14
CA VAL A 379 20.91 -11.40 9.28
C VAL A 379 21.45 -10.64 8.06
N PRO A 380 21.00 -9.38 7.85
CA PRO A 380 21.62 -8.50 6.86
C PRO A 380 23.12 -8.42 7.05
N ARG A 381 23.88 -8.45 5.94
CA ARG A 381 25.36 -8.52 5.95
C ARG A 381 26.01 -7.48 6.86
N HIS A 382 25.48 -6.26 6.83
CA HIS A 382 26.03 -5.13 7.58
C HIS A 382 25.72 -5.16 9.10
N LEU A 383 24.89 -6.10 9.60
CA LEU A 383 24.71 -6.31 11.03
C LEU A 383 25.57 -7.45 11.59
N ARG A 384 26.29 -8.17 10.74
CA ARG A 384 27.03 -9.35 11.14
C ARG A 384 28.08 -9.04 12.21
N GLY A 385 28.86 -7.98 12.01
CA GLY A 385 29.90 -7.58 12.97
C GLY A 385 29.35 -7.24 14.35
N LEU A 386 28.19 -6.56 14.39
CA LEU A 386 27.54 -6.18 15.66
C LEU A 386 26.96 -7.38 16.42
N LEU A 387 26.47 -8.40 15.70
CA LEU A 387 25.77 -9.55 16.28
C LEU A 387 26.67 -10.78 16.46
N GLN A 388 27.98 -10.64 16.21
CA GLN A 388 28.93 -11.77 16.20
C GLN A 388 28.99 -12.52 17.56
N GLU A 389 28.80 -11.81 18.66
CA GLU A 389 28.87 -12.35 20.02
C GLU A 389 27.48 -12.47 20.68
N LEU A 390 26.41 -12.46 19.86
CA LEU A 390 25.05 -12.58 20.41
C LEU A 390 24.85 -13.95 21.08
N ALA A 391 24.53 -13.90 22.36
CA ALA A 391 24.24 -15.10 23.15
C ALA A 391 23.07 -15.90 22.55
N GLY A 392 23.19 -17.23 22.55
CA GLY A 392 22.18 -18.13 22.03
C GLY A 392 22.31 -18.40 20.53
N VAL A 393 23.31 -17.85 19.86
CA VAL A 393 23.58 -18.10 18.43
C VAL A 393 24.77 -19.02 18.28
N SER A 394 24.54 -20.21 17.72
CA SER A 394 25.62 -21.17 17.44
C SER A 394 26.41 -20.80 16.19
N GLU A 395 25.73 -20.20 15.20
CA GLU A 395 26.36 -19.77 13.95
C GLU A 395 25.60 -18.57 13.35
N LEU A 396 26.34 -17.51 13.04
CA LEU A 396 25.79 -16.29 12.47
C LEU A 396 26.03 -16.24 10.95
N LEU A 397 24.96 -16.16 10.18
CA LEU A 397 24.97 -16.17 8.71
C LEU A 397 24.64 -14.78 8.17
N ALA A 398 25.30 -14.38 7.10
CA ALA A 398 24.89 -13.19 6.33
C ALA A 398 23.90 -13.61 5.24
N GLU A 399 22.88 -12.80 5.03
CA GLU A 399 21.91 -12.98 3.93
C GLU A 399 22.62 -13.20 2.58
N GLY A 400 22.15 -14.21 1.85
CA GLY A 400 22.70 -14.61 0.55
C GLY A 400 23.93 -15.51 0.62
N ASN A 401 24.42 -15.86 1.81
CA ASN A 401 25.46 -16.89 1.97
C ASN A 401 24.84 -18.29 1.90
N PRO A 402 25.62 -19.34 1.51
CA PRO A 402 25.16 -20.71 1.63
C PRO A 402 24.72 -21.04 3.06
N ARG A 403 23.53 -21.63 3.21
CA ARG A 403 22.99 -22.07 4.50
C ARG A 403 23.50 -23.46 4.85
N PRO A 404 24.04 -23.68 6.06
CA PRO A 404 24.30 -25.03 6.57
C PRO A 404 22.99 -25.86 6.64
N ALA A 405 23.11 -27.17 6.88
CA ALA A 405 21.93 -28.02 7.08
C ALA A 405 21.18 -27.62 8.37
N PHE A 406 19.86 -27.55 8.28
CA PHE A 406 18.96 -27.25 9.39
C PHE A 406 17.67 -28.07 9.27
N ASP A 407 16.98 -28.26 10.39
CA ASP A 407 15.77 -29.07 10.49
C ASP A 407 14.51 -28.24 10.38
N LEU A 408 14.49 -27.07 11.03
CA LEU A 408 13.36 -26.15 11.11
C LEU A 408 13.78 -24.73 10.76
N GLN A 409 12.84 -23.94 10.29
CA GLN A 409 13.05 -22.50 10.08
C GLN A 409 12.04 -21.68 10.89
N CYS A 410 12.40 -20.46 11.27
CA CYS A 410 11.50 -19.52 11.89
C CYS A 410 11.86 -18.08 11.44
N PRO A 411 10.91 -17.34 10.85
CA PRO A 411 11.09 -15.90 10.66
C PRO A 411 11.30 -15.22 12.00
N LEU A 412 12.21 -14.27 12.08
CA LEU A 412 12.59 -13.61 13.32
C LEU A 412 11.38 -13.00 14.06
N LEU A 413 10.47 -12.37 13.31
CA LEU A 413 9.28 -11.73 13.88
C LEU A 413 8.11 -12.70 14.13
N SER A 414 8.29 -14.00 13.89
CA SER A 414 7.36 -15.05 14.31
C SER A 414 7.71 -15.63 15.70
N LEU A 415 8.91 -15.35 16.22
CA LEU A 415 9.34 -15.82 17.53
C LEU A 415 8.45 -15.34 18.69
N PRO A 416 7.96 -14.08 18.70
CA PRO A 416 7.01 -13.65 19.75
C PRO A 416 5.74 -14.51 19.79
N MET A 417 5.18 -14.86 18.64
CA MET A 417 4.03 -15.77 18.56
C MET A 417 4.41 -17.18 19.05
N ALA A 418 5.55 -17.71 18.56
CA ALA A 418 6.00 -19.05 18.91
C ALA A 418 6.26 -19.23 20.42
N PHE A 419 6.68 -18.16 21.12
CA PHE A 419 6.86 -18.12 22.56
C PHE A 419 5.65 -17.58 23.34
N ALA A 420 4.50 -17.39 22.67
CA ALA A 420 3.29 -16.83 23.28
C ALA A 420 3.59 -15.56 24.09
N THR A 421 4.33 -14.62 23.51
CA THR A 421 4.80 -13.41 24.18
C THR A 421 3.65 -12.49 24.55
N THR A 422 3.55 -12.19 25.84
CA THR A 422 2.64 -11.21 26.45
C THR A 422 3.43 -10.08 27.09
N LEU A 423 2.76 -9.08 27.68
CA LEU A 423 3.44 -8.01 28.44
C LEU A 423 4.17 -8.51 29.69
N GLU A 424 3.73 -9.64 30.22
CA GLU A 424 4.27 -10.22 31.47
C GLU A 424 5.56 -11.03 31.22
N ASN A 425 5.65 -11.69 30.05
CA ASN A 425 6.76 -12.59 29.72
C ASN A 425 7.67 -12.06 28.60
N VAL A 426 7.52 -10.81 28.17
CA VAL A 426 8.44 -10.17 27.20
C VAL A 426 9.88 -10.38 27.66
N PRO A 427 10.78 -10.96 26.83
CA PRO A 427 12.19 -11.08 27.19
C PRO A 427 12.83 -9.68 27.20
N ARG A 428 13.12 -9.17 28.41
CA ARG A 428 13.69 -7.81 28.62
C ARG A 428 14.97 -7.84 29.48
N PRO A 429 16.05 -8.48 28.97
CA PRO A 429 17.32 -8.40 29.68
C PRO A 429 17.82 -6.94 29.75
N ALA A 430 18.63 -6.62 30.75
CA ALA A 430 19.22 -5.29 30.91
C ALA A 430 20.08 -4.90 29.69
N SER A 431 20.79 -5.85 29.11
CA SER A 431 21.49 -5.75 27.83
C SER A 431 21.61 -7.14 27.20
N TYR A 432 21.79 -7.22 25.90
CA TYR A 432 22.05 -8.47 25.16
C TYR A 432 23.00 -8.28 23.98
N LEU A 433 23.46 -7.03 23.74
CA LEU A 433 24.55 -6.71 22.82
C LEU A 433 25.67 -6.01 23.57
N SER A 434 26.88 -6.16 23.06
CA SER A 434 28.09 -5.49 23.54
C SER A 434 28.86 -4.93 22.36
N PRO A 435 29.48 -3.75 22.48
CA PRO A 435 30.41 -3.26 21.49
C PRO A 435 31.72 -4.06 21.54
N ARG A 436 32.49 -4.02 20.47
CA ARG A 436 33.85 -4.56 20.44
C ARG A 436 34.76 -3.77 21.41
N ASP A 437 35.60 -4.46 22.15
CA ASP A 437 36.48 -3.85 23.16
C ASP A 437 37.44 -2.81 22.58
N ASP A 438 38.01 -3.08 21.38
CA ASP A 438 38.93 -2.17 20.71
C ASP A 438 38.23 -0.84 20.33
N LEU A 439 37.00 -0.92 19.82
CA LEU A 439 36.20 0.26 19.49
C LEU A 439 35.72 1.00 20.75
N LEU A 440 35.35 0.26 21.81
CA LEU A 440 34.98 0.86 23.09
C LEU A 440 36.12 1.67 23.66
N ALA A 441 37.35 1.12 23.68
CA ALA A 441 38.53 1.84 24.14
C ALA A 441 38.83 3.09 23.31
N LYS A 442 38.76 2.98 21.94
CA LYS A 442 38.94 4.10 21.02
C LYS A 442 37.95 5.24 21.34
N TRP A 443 36.67 4.92 21.39
CA TRP A 443 35.63 5.93 21.52
C TRP A 443 35.49 6.49 22.93
N THR A 444 35.73 5.69 23.97
CA THR A 444 35.82 6.19 25.38
C THR A 444 36.95 7.21 25.53
N SER A 445 38.11 6.95 24.91
CA SER A 445 39.22 7.90 24.90
C SER A 445 38.89 9.18 24.11
N HIS A 446 38.21 9.06 22.99
CA HIS A 446 37.83 10.19 22.11
C HIS A 446 36.82 11.12 22.80
N ILE A 447 35.77 10.55 23.39
CA ILE A 447 34.66 11.29 24.03
C ILE A 447 35.12 11.92 25.36
N GLY A 448 36.03 11.25 26.04
CA GLY A 448 36.53 11.70 27.34
C GLY A 448 35.55 11.48 28.51
N LYS A 449 35.91 12.01 29.68
CA LYS A 449 35.18 11.76 30.94
C LYS A 449 34.35 12.95 31.42
N GLU A 450 34.58 14.14 30.88
CA GLU A 450 33.98 15.38 31.36
C GLU A 450 32.54 15.56 30.92
N GLY A 451 31.75 16.23 31.75
CA GLY A 451 30.37 16.60 31.48
C GLY A 451 29.40 15.44 31.41
N PHE A 452 28.11 15.76 31.34
CA PHE A 452 27.02 14.80 31.14
C PHE A 452 26.81 14.60 29.63
N LYS A 453 27.19 13.44 29.16
CA LYS A 453 27.26 13.11 27.71
C LYS A 453 25.95 12.55 27.20
N ILE A 454 25.29 13.29 26.35
CA ILE A 454 24.02 12.89 25.71
C ILE A 454 24.26 12.62 24.23
N GLY A 455 24.08 11.37 23.82
CA GLY A 455 24.01 11.02 22.40
C GLY A 455 22.69 11.45 21.81
N ILE A 456 22.71 12.06 20.63
CA ILE A 456 21.49 12.54 19.98
C ILE A 456 21.35 12.05 18.55
N SER A 457 20.11 11.75 18.16
CA SER A 457 19.71 11.50 16.78
C SER A 457 18.27 11.97 16.60
N TRP A 458 17.98 12.64 15.47
CA TRP A 458 16.71 13.33 15.23
C TRP A 458 15.99 12.90 13.96
N GLN A 459 16.66 12.16 13.09
CA GLN A 459 16.09 11.71 11.83
C GLN A 459 16.40 10.25 11.55
N GLY A 460 15.37 9.49 11.21
CA GLY A 460 15.47 8.13 10.72
C GLY A 460 15.34 8.06 9.19
N SER A 461 14.81 6.94 8.68
CA SER A 461 14.51 6.78 7.24
C SER A 461 13.48 7.79 6.77
N THR A 462 13.55 8.17 5.49
CA THR A 462 12.65 9.16 4.86
C THR A 462 11.44 8.53 4.16
N GLY A 463 11.24 7.23 4.26
CA GLY A 463 10.11 6.53 3.63
C GLY A 463 8.75 6.90 4.25
N LYS A 464 7.66 6.70 3.50
CA LYS A 464 6.28 6.98 3.95
C LYS A 464 5.96 6.33 5.32
N SER A 465 6.43 5.12 5.58
CA SER A 465 6.25 4.40 6.86
C SER A 465 6.94 5.06 8.05
N ALA A 466 7.94 5.90 7.81
CA ALA A 466 8.69 6.64 8.83
C ALA A 466 8.16 8.07 9.06
N ALA A 467 7.11 8.46 8.33
CA ALA A 467 6.58 9.82 8.41
C ALA A 467 6.21 10.21 9.84
N GLY A 468 6.62 11.42 10.22
CA GLY A 468 6.35 11.99 11.54
C GLY A 468 7.17 11.43 12.69
N ARG A 469 8.17 10.56 12.45
CA ARG A 469 9.11 10.06 13.49
C ARG A 469 10.33 10.96 13.67
N SER A 470 10.63 11.78 12.67
CA SER A 470 11.74 12.74 12.71
C SER A 470 11.27 14.08 13.22
N PHE A 471 12.18 14.85 13.79
CA PHE A 471 11.95 16.18 14.36
C PHE A 471 13.17 17.07 14.11
N PRO A 472 13.01 18.42 14.15
CA PRO A 472 14.11 19.36 13.94
C PRO A 472 15.20 19.26 15.01
N VAL A 473 16.48 19.30 14.62
CA VAL A 473 17.62 19.30 15.54
C VAL A 473 17.60 20.50 16.50
N GLN A 474 17.01 21.61 16.08
CA GLN A 474 16.87 22.85 16.87
C GLN A 474 16.14 22.63 18.20
N LEU A 475 15.33 21.57 18.31
CA LEU A 475 14.65 21.24 19.56
C LEU A 475 15.60 20.86 20.69
N PHE A 476 16.79 20.36 20.37
CA PHE A 476 17.82 20.08 21.38
C PHE A 476 18.47 21.35 21.97
N HIS A 477 18.27 22.54 21.39
CA HIS A 477 18.83 23.78 21.91
C HIS A 477 18.47 24.04 23.38
N ARG A 478 17.23 23.69 23.79
CA ARG A 478 16.80 23.83 25.19
C ARG A 478 17.52 22.88 26.16
N ILE A 479 17.93 21.72 25.66
CA ILE A 479 18.72 20.74 26.43
C ILE A 479 20.19 21.20 26.54
N SER A 480 20.75 21.78 25.47
CA SER A 480 22.13 22.28 25.47
C SER A 480 22.36 23.46 26.45
N LYS A 481 21.28 24.11 26.90
CA LYS A 481 21.37 25.20 27.89
C LYS A 481 21.53 24.72 29.34
N ILE A 482 21.38 23.42 29.58
CA ILE A 482 21.55 22.85 30.93
C ILE A 482 23.04 22.75 31.23
N PRO A 483 23.53 23.35 32.34
CA PRO A 483 24.95 23.36 32.66
C PRO A 483 25.56 21.95 32.74
N GLY A 484 26.74 21.79 32.18
CA GLY A 484 27.49 20.53 32.17
C GLY A 484 27.03 19.51 31.12
N VAL A 485 25.96 19.78 30.35
CA VAL A 485 25.49 18.92 29.27
C VAL A 485 26.38 19.06 28.03
N ARG A 486 26.75 17.94 27.45
CA ARG A 486 27.42 17.82 26.15
C ARG A 486 26.52 17.02 25.21
N LEU A 487 26.18 17.58 24.07
CA LEU A 487 25.42 16.91 23.02
C LEU A 487 26.35 16.32 21.98
N ILE A 488 26.30 15.01 21.77
CA ILE A 488 27.15 14.26 20.84
C ILE A 488 26.25 13.68 19.75
N SER A 489 26.50 14.09 18.50
CA SER A 489 25.69 13.65 17.35
C SER A 489 26.07 12.24 16.91
N LEU A 490 25.09 11.32 16.95
CA LEU A 490 25.15 10.03 16.28
C LEU A 490 24.36 10.04 14.96
N GLN A 491 23.90 11.21 14.51
CA GLN A 491 23.19 11.34 13.25
C GLN A 491 24.13 11.12 12.08
N LYS A 492 23.72 10.25 11.13
CA LYS A 492 24.48 9.99 9.89
C LYS A 492 23.54 10.06 8.69
N ASN A 493 24.08 10.42 7.53
CA ASN A 493 23.35 10.58 6.27
C ASN A 493 22.27 11.68 6.35
N ALA A 494 21.00 11.35 6.06
CA ALA A 494 19.90 12.31 6.09
C ALA A 494 19.77 12.99 7.46
N GLY A 495 19.54 14.30 7.47
CA GLY A 495 19.40 15.11 8.68
C GLY A 495 20.70 15.80 9.13
N VAL A 496 21.88 15.37 8.69
CA VAL A 496 23.18 15.98 9.04
C VAL A 496 23.26 17.43 8.52
N GLU A 497 22.61 17.72 7.41
CA GLU A 497 22.50 19.06 6.83
C GLU A 497 21.87 20.09 7.77
N GLN A 498 21.05 19.64 8.75
CA GLN A 498 20.45 20.52 9.76
C GLN A 498 21.47 21.10 10.76
N LEU A 499 22.67 20.54 10.83
CA LEU A 499 23.76 21.09 11.67
C LEU A 499 24.33 22.38 11.10
N ALA A 500 24.17 22.58 9.78
CA ALA A 500 24.61 23.81 9.15
C ALA A 500 23.69 24.98 9.53
N GLY A 501 24.26 26.08 10.04
CA GLY A 501 23.50 27.27 10.40
C GLY A 501 22.87 27.24 11.79
N LEU A 502 23.32 26.35 12.68
CA LEU A 502 22.94 26.42 14.09
C LEU A 502 23.47 27.72 14.74
N PRO A 503 22.74 28.29 15.72
CA PRO A 503 23.20 29.43 16.50
C PRO A 503 24.55 29.16 17.17
N ALA A 504 25.40 30.17 17.33
CA ALA A 504 26.75 30.02 17.91
C ALA A 504 26.74 29.50 19.36
N ASP A 505 25.64 29.73 20.07
CA ASP A 505 25.43 29.27 21.44
C ASP A 505 24.75 27.88 21.53
N PHE A 506 24.56 27.20 20.39
CA PHE A 506 24.03 25.85 20.29
C PHE A 506 25.12 24.89 19.75
N VAL A 507 25.91 24.34 20.65
CA VAL A 507 27.02 23.45 20.32
C VAL A 507 26.56 22.00 20.32
N ILE A 508 26.81 21.31 19.21
CA ILE A 508 26.66 19.86 19.07
C ILE A 508 28.03 19.31 18.62
N GLU A 509 28.58 18.39 19.39
CA GLU A 509 29.81 17.70 19.06
C GLU A 509 29.54 16.69 17.93
N THR A 510 30.30 16.77 16.86
CA THR A 510 30.24 15.81 15.75
C THR A 510 31.39 14.82 15.85
N LEU A 511 31.13 13.59 15.43
CA LEU A 511 32.15 12.55 15.39
C LEU A 511 32.96 12.64 14.09
N PRO A 512 34.20 12.13 14.07
CA PRO A 512 35.05 12.11 12.88
C PRO A 512 34.40 11.42 11.68
N GLU A 513 34.92 11.69 10.46
CA GLU A 513 34.37 11.14 9.21
C GLU A 513 34.41 9.60 9.13
N ASP A 514 35.37 8.98 9.85
CA ASP A 514 35.50 7.52 9.92
C ASP A 514 34.48 6.84 10.84
N PHE A 515 33.65 7.60 11.57
CA PHE A 515 32.59 7.08 12.41
C PHE A 515 31.57 6.27 11.57
N ASP A 516 31.35 5.00 11.93
CA ASP A 516 30.48 4.02 11.20
C ASP A 516 30.72 4.07 9.66
N SER A 517 31.96 4.20 9.23
CA SER A 517 32.32 4.20 7.81
C SER A 517 32.61 2.79 7.27
N SER A 518 32.67 1.78 8.12
CA SER A 518 32.90 0.39 7.74
C SER A 518 31.71 -0.21 6.97
N ALA A 519 31.92 -1.40 6.40
CA ALA A 519 30.84 -2.18 5.77
C ALA A 519 29.81 -2.70 6.79
N ASP A 520 30.21 -2.81 8.06
CA ASP A 520 29.33 -3.22 9.17
C ASP A 520 28.70 -1.98 9.81
N ALA A 521 27.38 -1.98 9.95
CA ALA A 521 26.64 -0.88 10.54
C ALA A 521 26.70 -0.92 12.08
N PHE A 522 26.66 0.26 12.68
CA PHE A 522 26.49 0.48 14.12
C PHE A 522 27.64 0.00 15.02
N LEU A 523 28.78 -0.40 14.49
CA LEU A 523 29.90 -0.83 15.34
C LEU A 523 30.46 0.32 16.18
N ASP A 524 30.75 1.45 15.56
CA ASP A 524 31.21 2.64 16.27
C ASP A 524 30.07 3.25 17.08
N SER A 525 28.85 3.27 16.54
CA SER A 525 27.65 3.71 17.28
C SER A 525 27.46 2.96 18.59
N ALA A 526 27.63 1.63 18.59
CA ALA A 526 27.53 0.82 19.80
C ALA A 526 28.58 1.19 20.85
N ALA A 527 29.82 1.40 20.42
CA ALA A 527 30.93 1.78 21.30
C ALA A 527 30.76 3.22 21.85
N VAL A 528 30.35 4.17 21.00
CA VAL A 528 30.02 5.54 21.42
C VAL A 528 28.89 5.52 22.44
N MET A 529 27.77 4.81 22.18
CA MET A 529 26.63 4.73 23.07
C MET A 529 26.99 4.21 24.48
N LYS A 530 27.90 3.23 24.57
CA LYS A 530 28.37 2.72 25.87
C LYS A 530 29.20 3.70 26.63
N SER A 531 29.71 4.76 26.01
CA SER A 531 30.47 5.84 26.64
C SER A 531 29.59 7.05 27.01
N LEU A 532 28.30 6.99 26.75
CA LEU A 532 27.32 8.04 27.05
C LEU A 532 26.62 7.82 28.39
N ASP A 533 26.14 8.90 28.99
CA ASP A 533 25.30 8.87 30.19
C ASP A 533 23.80 8.72 29.82
N LEU A 534 23.42 9.23 28.63
CA LEU A 534 22.05 9.17 28.13
C LEU A 534 22.04 9.16 26.58
N MET A 535 21.09 8.46 25.99
CA MET A 535 20.75 8.58 24.57
C MET A 535 19.40 9.24 24.42
N ILE A 536 19.25 10.27 23.55
CA ILE A 536 17.96 10.86 23.18
C ILE A 536 17.76 10.72 21.67
N THR A 537 16.71 10.01 21.28
CA THR A 537 16.41 9.74 19.86
C THR A 537 14.91 9.62 19.62
N GLY A 538 14.52 9.64 18.35
CA GLY A 538 13.19 9.23 17.94
C GLY A 538 13.05 7.71 17.87
N ASP A 539 11.91 7.26 17.32
CA ASP A 539 11.62 5.86 17.00
C ASP A 539 12.43 5.41 15.77
N THR A 540 13.69 5.02 16.02
CA THR A 540 14.68 4.64 15.02
C THR A 540 15.44 3.39 15.43
N ALA A 541 16.23 2.81 14.51
CA ALA A 541 17.13 1.69 14.81
C ALA A 541 18.11 1.99 15.96
N LEU A 542 18.54 3.26 16.11
CA LEU A 542 19.42 3.67 17.22
C LEU A 542 18.74 3.56 18.59
N GLY A 543 17.42 3.80 18.67
CA GLY A 543 16.67 3.55 19.92
C GLY A 543 16.67 2.07 20.31
N HIS A 544 16.49 1.17 19.33
CA HIS A 544 16.58 -0.27 19.58
C HIS A 544 18.01 -0.72 19.92
N LEU A 545 19.02 -0.15 19.26
CA LEU A 545 20.42 -0.42 19.58
C LEU A 545 20.78 0.00 21.00
N ALA A 546 20.41 1.22 21.39
CA ALA A 546 20.67 1.72 22.75
C ALA A 546 20.02 0.81 23.81
N GLY A 547 18.78 0.35 23.53
CA GLY A 547 18.10 -0.62 24.39
C GLY A 547 18.79 -1.98 24.46
N ALA A 548 19.27 -2.49 23.33
CA ALA A 548 20.01 -3.74 23.25
C ALA A 548 21.34 -3.69 24.03
N LEU A 549 21.99 -2.53 24.02
CA LEU A 549 23.21 -2.25 24.76
C LEU A 549 22.97 -1.95 26.26
N GLY A 550 21.72 -1.73 26.67
CA GLY A 550 21.38 -1.36 28.04
C GLY A 550 21.72 0.10 28.42
N VAL A 551 21.82 0.98 27.42
CA VAL A 551 22.10 2.40 27.63
C VAL A 551 20.81 3.12 28.06
N PRO A 552 20.87 3.99 29.12
CA PRO A 552 19.72 4.84 29.43
C PRO A 552 19.27 5.63 28.22
N THR A 553 17.99 5.54 27.90
CA THR A 553 17.49 6.11 26.64
C THR A 553 16.16 6.83 26.84
N TRP A 554 16.06 8.03 26.33
CA TRP A 554 14.83 8.80 26.22
C TRP A 554 14.36 8.82 24.77
N LEU A 555 13.15 8.34 24.53
CA LEU A 555 12.55 8.33 23.19
C LEU A 555 11.55 9.47 23.04
N ALA A 556 11.79 10.32 22.04
CA ALA A 556 10.82 11.29 21.54
C ALA A 556 9.86 10.59 20.57
N LEU A 557 8.59 10.48 20.95
CA LEU A 557 7.58 9.72 20.21
C LEU A 557 6.50 10.64 19.64
N LYS A 558 6.10 10.36 18.39
CA LYS A 558 4.94 11.01 17.77
C LYS A 558 3.64 10.67 18.52
N PHE A 559 2.55 11.38 18.20
CA PHE A 559 1.26 11.27 18.87
C PHE A 559 0.71 9.83 18.92
N VAL A 560 0.74 9.13 17.79
CA VAL A 560 0.50 7.68 17.72
C VAL A 560 1.81 7.02 17.29
N PRO A 561 2.58 6.44 18.20
CA PRO A 561 3.89 5.85 17.90
C PRO A 561 3.75 4.51 17.18
N HIS A 562 4.88 3.94 16.78
CA HIS A 562 4.92 2.53 16.37
C HIS A 562 4.57 1.61 17.55
N TRP A 563 3.97 0.47 17.23
CA TRP A 563 3.38 -0.44 18.22
C TRP A 563 4.29 -0.87 19.39
N PRO A 564 5.65 -1.02 19.28
CA PRO A 564 6.47 -1.44 20.41
C PRO A 564 6.40 -0.49 21.61
N TRP A 565 6.08 0.77 21.33
CA TRP A 565 6.05 1.82 22.34
C TRP A 565 4.67 2.01 22.97
N MET A 566 3.61 1.41 22.44
CA MET A 566 2.20 1.51 22.91
C MET A 566 1.70 2.95 23.07
N LEU A 567 0.48 3.16 23.59
CA LEU A 567 -0.10 4.51 23.71
C LEU A 567 0.12 5.17 25.09
N ASP A 568 -0.11 4.43 26.17
CA ASP A 568 -0.41 5.04 27.48
C ASP A 568 0.63 4.70 28.57
N ARG A 569 1.90 4.57 28.18
CA ARG A 569 2.96 4.29 29.17
C ARG A 569 4.19 5.15 28.92
N ASN A 570 4.92 5.45 30.00
CA ASN A 570 6.15 6.23 29.97
C ASN A 570 7.42 5.37 30.04
N ASP A 571 7.27 4.05 30.18
CA ASP A 571 8.33 3.03 30.15
C ASP A 571 8.16 2.14 28.91
N SER A 572 9.16 1.32 28.61
CA SER A 572 9.09 0.33 27.54
C SER A 572 8.94 -1.09 28.11
N PRO A 573 7.99 -1.91 27.59
CA PRO A 573 7.96 -3.32 27.97
C PRO A 573 9.16 -4.11 27.42
N TRP A 574 9.83 -3.58 26.39
CA TRP A 574 10.95 -4.22 25.70
C TRP A 574 12.31 -3.88 26.28
N TYR A 575 12.48 -2.66 26.85
CA TYR A 575 13.76 -2.13 27.28
C TYR A 575 13.61 -1.47 28.66
N PRO A 576 14.20 -2.06 29.72
CA PRO A 576 14.02 -1.56 31.10
C PRO A 576 14.57 -0.15 31.32
N ASN A 577 15.56 0.26 30.52
CA ASN A 577 16.25 1.56 30.65
C ASN A 577 15.68 2.65 29.74
N HIS A 578 14.51 2.42 29.11
CA HIS A 578 13.86 3.41 28.26
C HIS A 578 12.82 4.22 29.01
N ARG A 579 12.84 5.54 28.79
CA ARG A 579 11.78 6.47 29.17
C ARG A 579 11.17 7.09 27.90
N LEU A 580 9.84 7.10 27.83
CA LEU A 580 9.10 7.50 26.65
C LEU A 580 8.48 8.89 26.86
N PHE A 581 8.76 9.82 25.96
CA PHE A 581 8.21 11.17 25.93
C PHE A 581 7.35 11.29 24.67
N ARG A 582 6.10 11.71 24.82
CA ARG A 582 5.09 11.63 23.77
C ARG A 582 4.53 12.98 23.38
N GLN A 583 4.30 13.20 22.11
CA GLN A 583 3.47 14.32 21.67
C GLN A 583 2.07 14.25 22.29
N LYS A 584 1.58 15.37 22.81
CA LYS A 584 0.21 15.51 23.31
C LYS A 584 -0.80 15.79 22.18
N MET A 585 -0.32 16.34 21.08
CA MET A 585 -1.03 16.55 19.83
C MET A 585 -0.08 16.27 18.66
N SER A 586 -0.62 15.84 17.53
CA SER A 586 0.19 15.55 16.34
C SER A 586 1.01 16.78 15.93
N GLY A 587 2.33 16.60 15.76
CA GLY A 587 3.26 17.65 15.38
C GLY A 587 3.80 18.52 16.55
N ALA A 588 3.28 18.38 17.76
CA ALA A 588 3.67 19.18 18.92
C ALA A 588 4.99 18.68 19.57
N TRP A 589 6.10 18.81 18.85
CA TRP A 589 7.41 18.38 19.34
C TRP A 589 7.97 19.27 20.46
N ASP A 590 7.67 20.57 20.45
CA ASP A 590 8.16 21.51 21.46
C ASP A 590 7.85 21.05 22.89
N SER A 591 6.61 20.64 23.14
CA SER A 591 6.19 20.14 24.47
C SER A 591 6.93 18.89 24.92
N VAL A 592 7.34 18.03 23.98
CA VAL A 592 8.13 16.82 24.26
C VAL A 592 9.52 17.20 24.77
N PHE A 593 10.17 18.14 24.09
CA PHE A 593 11.51 18.59 24.46
C PHE A 593 11.53 19.50 25.69
N ASP A 594 10.46 20.26 25.97
CA ASP A 594 10.28 20.99 27.22
C ASP A 594 10.19 20.02 28.41
N GLU A 595 9.43 18.93 28.26
CA GLU A 595 9.31 17.89 29.27
C GLU A 595 10.66 17.17 29.48
N MET A 596 11.40 16.86 28.39
CA MET A 596 12.75 16.27 28.49
C MET A 596 13.73 17.21 29.19
N ALA A 597 13.76 18.50 28.83
CA ALA A 597 14.65 19.46 29.47
C ALA A 597 14.36 19.61 30.98
N SER A 598 13.07 19.68 31.34
CA SER A 598 12.65 19.71 32.75
C SER A 598 13.04 18.44 33.48
N ALA A 599 12.85 17.27 32.90
CA ALA A 599 13.22 15.99 33.47
C ALA A 599 14.73 15.84 33.63
N LEU A 600 15.53 16.37 32.70
CA LEU A 600 16.99 16.33 32.75
C LEU A 600 17.52 17.23 33.87
N SER A 601 17.00 18.45 33.98
CA SER A 601 17.36 19.38 35.07
C SER A 601 17.04 18.84 36.48
N ALA A 602 16.07 17.93 36.57
CA ALA A 602 15.70 17.30 37.82
C ALA A 602 16.57 16.07 38.20
N LEU A 603 17.49 15.63 37.34
CA LEU A 603 18.38 14.52 37.64
C LEU A 603 19.39 14.91 38.78
N PRO A 604 19.70 13.98 39.71
CA PRO A 604 20.73 14.22 40.73
C PRO A 604 22.08 14.62 40.10
N GLY A 605 22.71 15.66 40.61
CA GLY A 605 24.00 16.17 40.10
C GLY A 605 23.91 17.22 39.01
N MET A 606 22.72 17.45 38.38
CA MET A 606 22.55 18.49 37.37
C MET A 606 22.29 19.89 37.95
N ASN A 607 21.81 19.97 39.19
CA ASN A 607 21.55 21.23 39.90
C ASN A 607 22.71 21.72 40.78
N GLU A 608 23.80 20.96 40.94
CA GLU A 608 24.92 21.32 41.79
C GLU A 608 26.06 22.07 41.08
N GLY A 609 25.87 22.43 39.80
CA GLY A 609 26.84 23.18 39.01
C GLY A 609 26.75 24.70 39.21
N GLY A 610 26.68 25.18 40.43
CA GLY A 610 27.07 26.55 40.76
C GLY A 610 28.60 26.65 40.83
N PRO A 611 29.23 27.76 40.38
CA PRO A 611 30.67 27.90 40.34
C PRO A 611 31.22 27.82 41.77
N ALA A 612 32.17 26.86 42.01
CA ALA A 612 33.06 26.88 43.13
C ALA A 612 34.14 27.96 42.93
#